data_11487fc115e8b7f0ab101c90e20077a5
#
_entry.id   11487fc115e8b7f0ab101c90e20077a5
#
_cell.length_a   1.000
_cell.length_b   1.000
_cell.length_c   1.000
_cell.angle_alpha   90.00
_cell.angle_beta   90.00
_cell.angle_gamma   90.00
#
_symmetry.space_group_name_H-M   'P 1'
#
loop_
_entity.id
_entity.type
_entity.pdbx_description
1 polymer ?
#
loop_
_entity_poly.entity_id
_entity_poly.type
_entity_poly.pdbx_seq_one_letter_code
_entity_poly.pdbx_strand_id
1 'polypeptide(L)'
;MLLSVYARQRKIREIATLLEGLVRSNPQDTALRARMASIYRKMGQKDRAIEQLDALGELQLDAGLTRDAANTIRQIIGMNPDRVEDYKRLLSQLNG
;
A
#
# COMPACT_ATOMS: atom_id res chain seq x y z
N MET A 1 -14.32 18.83 -19.52
CA MET A 1 -14.03 17.44 -19.32
C MET A 1 -12.54 17.16 -19.16
N LEU A 2 -11.72 17.52 -20.15
CA LEU A 2 -10.26 17.34 -19.99
C LEU A 2 -9.70 18.12 -18.81
N LEU A 3 -10.22 19.34 -18.58
CA LEU A 3 -9.79 20.16 -17.44
C LEU A 3 -10.15 19.52 -16.10
N SER A 4 -11.31 18.87 -16.01
CA SER A 4 -11.73 18.20 -14.77
C SER A 4 -10.83 17.02 -14.43
N VAL A 5 -10.47 16.22 -15.45
CA VAL A 5 -9.57 15.08 -15.27
C VAL A 5 -8.19 15.58 -14.86
N TYR A 6 -7.67 16.61 -15.52
CA TYR A 6 -6.38 17.19 -15.22
C TYR A 6 -6.34 17.75 -13.79
N ALA A 7 -7.38 18.49 -13.39
CA ALA A 7 -7.46 19.07 -12.05
C ALA A 7 -7.49 17.98 -10.98
N ARG A 8 -8.23 16.88 -11.25
CA ARG A 8 -8.32 15.75 -10.33
C ARG A 8 -6.97 15.06 -10.16
N GLN A 9 -6.26 14.83 -11.27
CA GLN A 9 -4.93 14.21 -11.23
C GLN A 9 -3.92 15.10 -10.50
N ARG A 10 -3.99 16.40 -10.70
CA ARG A 10 -3.14 17.35 -9.99
C ARG A 10 -3.39 17.28 -8.49
N LYS A 11 -4.65 17.23 -8.09
CA LYS A 11 -5.05 17.14 -6.68
C LYS A 11 -4.51 15.86 -6.05
N ILE A 12 -4.62 14.73 -6.75
CA ILE A 12 -4.11 13.45 -6.27
C ILE A 12 -2.60 13.53 -6.05
N ARG A 13 -1.85 14.14 -6.97
CA ARG A 13 -0.41 14.30 -6.82
C ARG A 13 -0.04 15.19 -5.63
N GLU A 14 -0.80 16.24 -5.40
CA GLU A 14 -0.59 17.11 -4.24
C GLU A 14 -0.83 16.35 -2.94
N ILE A 15 -1.88 15.55 -2.89
CA ILE A 15 -2.18 14.70 -1.74
C ILE A 15 -1.04 13.68 -1.53
N ALA A 16 -0.55 13.06 -2.61
CA ALA A 16 0.55 12.11 -2.54
C ALA A 16 1.80 12.75 -1.93
N THR A 17 2.15 13.95 -2.36
CA THR A 17 3.32 14.68 -1.83
C THR A 17 3.17 14.93 -0.33
N LEU A 18 1.98 15.37 0.09
CA LEU A 18 1.70 15.62 1.49
C LEU A 18 1.81 14.31 2.31
N LEU A 19 1.20 13.24 1.84
CA LEU A 19 1.24 11.95 2.51
C LEU A 19 2.66 11.38 2.59
N GLU A 20 3.46 11.56 1.54
CA GLU A 20 4.87 11.13 1.56
C GLU A 20 5.64 11.78 2.70
N GLY A 21 5.42 13.07 2.93
CA GLY A 21 6.03 13.77 4.05
C GLY A 21 5.56 13.22 5.39
N LEU A 22 4.26 12.96 5.52
CA LEU A 22 3.69 12.42 6.76
C LEU A 22 4.21 11.00 7.04
N VAL A 23 4.32 10.16 6.02
CA VAL A 23 4.86 8.80 6.17
C VAL A 23 6.32 8.86 6.64
N ARG A 24 7.12 9.77 6.07
CA ARG A 24 8.51 9.92 6.50
C ARG A 24 8.63 10.33 7.96
N SER A 25 7.72 11.18 8.42
CA SER A 25 7.71 11.64 9.81
C SER A 25 7.12 10.60 10.76
N ASN A 26 6.28 9.70 10.25
CA ASN A 26 5.56 8.70 11.04
C ASN A 26 5.62 7.33 10.36
N PRO A 27 6.83 6.74 10.23
CA PRO A 27 7.00 5.53 9.41
C PRO A 27 6.27 4.30 9.93
N GLN A 28 5.87 4.30 11.20
CA GLN A 28 5.14 3.17 11.81
C GLN A 28 3.64 3.39 11.86
N ASP A 29 3.14 4.46 11.27
CA ASP A 29 1.70 4.74 11.23
C ASP A 29 1.05 3.91 10.13
N THR A 30 0.32 2.86 10.53
CA THR A 30 -0.30 1.93 9.59
C THR A 30 -1.39 2.59 8.75
N ALA A 31 -2.14 3.52 9.34
CA ALA A 31 -3.20 4.23 8.59
C ALA A 31 -2.61 5.08 7.47
N LEU A 32 -1.48 5.76 7.73
CA LEU A 32 -0.80 6.56 6.70
C LEU A 32 -0.25 5.67 5.59
N ARG A 33 0.32 4.52 5.92
CA ARG A 33 0.82 3.56 4.93
C ARG A 33 -0.30 3.08 4.04
N ALA A 34 -1.44 2.73 4.61
CA ALA A 34 -2.60 2.27 3.86
C ALA A 34 -3.12 3.35 2.91
N ARG A 35 -3.19 4.61 3.38
CA ARG A 35 -3.61 5.73 2.55
C ARG A 35 -2.64 5.99 1.42
N MET A 36 -1.35 5.93 1.71
CA MET A 36 -0.31 6.13 0.70
C MET A 36 -0.42 5.08 -0.40
N ALA A 37 -0.61 3.81 -0.02
CA ALA A 37 -0.81 2.74 -0.99
C ALA A 37 -2.02 3.00 -1.88
N SER A 38 -3.14 3.44 -1.29
CA SER A 38 -4.35 3.75 -2.03
C SER A 38 -4.13 4.87 -3.05
N ILE A 39 -3.41 5.93 -2.64
CA ILE A 39 -3.12 7.06 -3.53
C ILE A 39 -2.21 6.62 -4.68
N TYR A 40 -1.17 5.84 -4.41
CA TYR A 40 -0.29 5.34 -5.47
C TYR A 40 -1.05 4.46 -6.46
N ARG A 41 -2.01 3.64 -5.98
CA ARG A 41 -2.85 2.84 -6.88
C ARG A 41 -3.69 3.74 -7.80
N LYS A 42 -4.27 4.80 -7.26
CA LYS A 42 -5.05 5.77 -8.05
C LYS A 42 -4.19 6.49 -9.09
N MET A 43 -2.89 6.66 -8.79
CA MET A 43 -1.94 7.27 -9.71
C MET A 43 -1.38 6.27 -10.73
N GLY A 44 -1.76 5.01 -10.65
CA GLY A 44 -1.23 3.97 -11.52
C GLY A 44 0.19 3.57 -11.20
N GLN A 45 0.70 3.90 -10.01
CA GLN A 45 2.05 3.57 -9.58
C GLN A 45 2.03 2.29 -8.73
N LYS A 46 1.88 1.17 -9.42
CA LYS A 46 1.71 -0.14 -8.80
C LYS A 46 2.86 -0.50 -7.87
N ASP A 47 4.10 -0.32 -8.33
CA ASP A 47 5.26 -0.74 -7.55
C ASP A 47 5.39 0.05 -6.25
N ARG A 48 5.11 1.35 -6.30
CA ARG A 48 5.13 2.17 -5.10
C ARG A 48 4.01 1.79 -4.13
N ALA A 49 2.83 1.45 -4.67
CA ALA A 49 1.73 0.98 -3.84
C ALA A 49 2.09 -0.31 -3.13
N ILE A 50 2.74 -1.24 -3.83
CA ILE A 50 3.19 -2.51 -3.24
C ILE A 50 4.22 -2.26 -2.14
N GLU A 51 5.16 -1.33 -2.34
CA GLU A 51 6.12 -0.98 -1.30
C GLU A 51 5.44 -0.53 0.00
N GLN A 52 4.40 0.29 -0.11
CA GLN A 52 3.67 0.74 1.06
C GLN A 52 2.90 -0.40 1.72
N LEU A 53 2.32 -1.30 0.93
CA LEU A 53 1.62 -2.46 1.46
C LEU A 53 2.58 -3.45 2.11
N ASP A 54 3.79 -3.63 1.55
CA ASP A 54 4.83 -4.44 2.19
C ASP A 54 5.18 -3.89 3.58
N ALA A 55 5.42 -2.59 3.66
CA ALA A 55 5.74 -1.95 4.93
C ALA A 55 4.58 -2.08 5.92
N LEU A 56 3.35 -1.92 5.45
CA LEU A 56 2.16 -2.09 6.27
C LEU A 56 2.05 -3.52 6.80
N GLY A 57 2.25 -4.50 5.94
CA GLY A 57 2.20 -5.90 6.34
C GLY A 57 3.24 -6.25 7.40
N GLU A 58 4.46 -5.73 7.25
CA GLU A 58 5.51 -5.93 8.26
C GLU A 58 5.12 -5.33 9.61
N LEU A 59 4.59 -4.11 9.61
CA LEU A 59 4.14 -3.47 10.85
C LEU A 59 3.03 -4.27 11.51
N GLN A 60 2.12 -4.81 10.72
CA GLN A 60 1.01 -5.63 11.23
C GLN A 60 1.51 -6.94 11.83
N LEU A 61 2.46 -7.61 11.16
CA LEU A 61 3.07 -8.83 11.69
C LEU A 61 3.82 -8.57 12.98
N ASP A 62 4.59 -7.50 13.04
CA ASP A 62 5.35 -7.11 14.23
C ASP A 62 4.41 -6.82 15.41
N ALA A 63 3.23 -6.31 15.12
CA ALA A 63 2.22 -6.02 16.13
C ALA A 63 1.35 -7.24 16.51
N GLY A 64 1.58 -8.39 15.88
CA GLY A 64 0.80 -9.59 16.12
C GLY A 64 -0.57 -9.59 15.44
N LEU A 65 -0.81 -8.68 14.50
CA LEU A 65 -2.07 -8.54 13.79
C LEU A 65 -2.07 -9.45 12.55
N THR A 66 -2.06 -10.75 12.79
CA THR A 66 -1.89 -11.76 11.73
C THR A 66 -2.98 -11.68 10.67
N ARG A 67 -4.24 -11.50 11.10
CA ARG A 67 -5.38 -11.42 10.18
C ARG A 67 -5.27 -10.19 9.28
N ASP A 68 -4.90 -9.06 9.86
CA ASP A 68 -4.73 -7.82 9.10
C ASP A 68 -3.58 -7.96 8.11
N ALA A 69 -2.47 -8.57 8.54
CA ALA A 69 -1.33 -8.82 7.67
C ALA A 69 -1.72 -9.74 6.51
N ALA A 70 -2.50 -10.78 6.78
CA ALA A 70 -2.98 -11.69 5.72
C ALA A 70 -3.82 -10.93 4.69
N ASN A 71 -4.70 -10.04 5.15
CA ASN A 71 -5.51 -9.21 4.25
C ASN A 71 -4.65 -8.29 3.40
N THR A 72 -3.61 -7.69 3.99
CA THR A 72 -2.67 -6.83 3.27
C THR A 72 -1.93 -7.62 2.19
N ILE A 73 -1.49 -8.84 2.51
CA ILE A 73 -0.80 -9.70 1.54
C ILE A 73 -1.75 -10.09 0.40
N ARG A 74 -3.02 -10.37 0.69
CA ARG A 74 -4.02 -10.65 -0.36
C ARG A 74 -4.17 -9.46 -1.30
N GLN A 75 -4.14 -8.23 -0.79
CA GLN A 75 -4.18 -7.03 -1.62
C GLN A 75 -2.97 -6.97 -2.56
N ILE A 76 -1.77 -7.27 -2.04
CA ILE A 76 -0.56 -7.30 -2.85
C ILE A 76 -0.67 -8.35 -3.96
N ILE A 77 -1.12 -9.55 -3.62
CA ILE A 77 -1.29 -10.64 -4.60
C ILE A 77 -2.27 -10.21 -5.69
N GLY A 78 -3.36 -9.53 -5.31
CA GLY A 78 -4.34 -9.04 -6.27
C GLY A 78 -3.79 -7.99 -7.23
N MET A 79 -2.67 -7.36 -6.90
CA MET A 79 -2.00 -6.39 -7.76
C MET A 79 -0.96 -7.03 -8.69
N ASN A 80 -0.85 -8.35 -8.67
CA ASN A 80 0.05 -9.11 -9.51
C ASN A 80 1.52 -8.64 -9.40
N PRO A 81 2.12 -8.77 -8.22
CA PRO A 81 3.52 -8.36 -8.01
C PRO A 81 4.50 -9.31 -8.69
N ASP A 82 5.74 -8.85 -8.90
CA ASP A 82 6.77 -9.65 -9.54
C ASP A 82 7.08 -10.93 -8.75
N ARG A 83 6.98 -10.89 -7.42
CA ARG A 83 7.30 -12.03 -6.56
C ARG A 83 6.03 -12.65 -5.98
N VAL A 84 5.03 -12.86 -6.82
CA VAL A 84 3.72 -13.32 -6.38
C VAL A 84 3.76 -14.66 -5.64
N GLU A 85 4.65 -15.57 -6.05
CA GLU A 85 4.75 -16.87 -5.38
C GLU A 85 5.27 -16.75 -3.95
N ASP A 86 6.18 -15.81 -3.71
CA ASP A 86 6.68 -15.54 -2.36
C ASP A 86 5.54 -15.03 -1.45
N TYR A 87 4.70 -14.16 -1.97
CA TYR A 87 3.55 -13.65 -1.22
C TYR A 87 2.53 -14.75 -0.94
N LYS A 88 2.28 -15.61 -1.91
CA LYS A 88 1.35 -16.74 -1.73
C LYS A 88 1.87 -17.70 -0.66
N ARG A 89 3.16 -17.96 -0.66
CA ARG A 89 3.79 -18.82 0.33
C ARG A 89 3.66 -18.22 1.73
N LEU A 90 3.94 -16.93 1.87
CA LEU A 90 3.79 -16.23 3.13
C LEU A 90 2.34 -16.26 3.62
N LEU A 91 1.39 -16.02 2.73
CA LEU A 91 -0.03 -16.07 3.08
C LEU A 91 -0.43 -17.45 3.57
N SER A 92 0.07 -18.50 2.92
CA SER A 92 -0.18 -19.88 3.34
C SER A 92 0.34 -20.14 4.76
N GLN A 93 1.52 -19.61 5.09
CA GLN A 93 2.10 -19.74 6.43
C GLN A 93 1.27 -19.03 7.49
N LEU A 94 0.70 -17.86 7.15
CA LEU A 94 -0.12 -17.09 8.08
C LEU A 94 -1.48 -17.75 8.33
N ASN A 95 -2.02 -18.43 7.32
CA ASN A 95 -3.32 -19.11 7.43
C ASN A 95 -3.21 -20.53 7.98
N GLY A 96 -2.03 -21.06 7.91
CA GLY A 96 -1.76 -22.42 8.36
C GLY A 96 -1.35 -22.49 9.80
#